data_574c200e7e36bc2e7195c9f76c299e36
#
_entry.id   574c200e7e36bc2e7195c9f76c299e36
#
_cell.length_a   1.000
_cell.length_b   1.000
_cell.length_c   1.000
_cell.angle_alpha   90.00
_cell.angle_beta   90.00
_cell.angle_gamma   90.00
#
_symmetry.space_group_name_H-M   'P 1'
#
loop_
_entity.id
_entity.type
_entity.pdbx_description
1 polymer ?
#
loop_
_entity_poly.entity_id
_entity_poly.type
_entity_poly.pdbx_seq_one_letter_code
_entity_poly.pdbx_strand_id
1 'polypeptide(L)'
;VKKIKLKLNFKDKKLIFLLAINLIPIFLMIVSSFILGSKIRTMWMTPFYLFWGVLFIYIFQSQINFKKINIFLISFLFLFFLSPALYGYVSLSKDNKRTDYPGREIAELVERRWGKNFVNEIKYVVGDEWHAGNLSYHISTRPIWYETIKGKTRELDPDGGIIYTGNADILKEICPGDFGKIKKQGFCMIGVKNR
;
A
#
# COMPACT_ATOMS: atom_id res chain seq x y z
N VAL A 1 -5.92 -45.48 -4.82
CA VAL A 1 -6.03 -44.13 -4.28
C VAL A 1 -6.26 -44.25 -2.80
N LYS A 2 -5.23 -43.98 -1.95
CA LYS A 2 -5.40 -43.98 -0.48
C LYS A 2 -6.41 -42.90 -0.09
N LYS A 3 -7.50 -43.29 0.57
CA LYS A 3 -8.51 -42.38 1.10
C LYS A 3 -7.85 -41.39 2.07
N ILE A 4 -8.00 -40.11 1.84
CA ILE A 4 -7.51 -39.03 2.71
C ILE A 4 -8.30 -39.11 4.03
N LYS A 5 -7.65 -39.49 5.13
CA LYS A 5 -8.27 -39.49 6.46
C LYS A 5 -7.95 -38.16 7.12
N LEU A 6 -8.90 -37.23 7.14
CA LEU A 6 -8.84 -36.02 7.93
C LEU A 6 -8.93 -36.36 9.42
N LYS A 7 -7.90 -36.02 10.19
CA LYS A 7 -7.87 -36.23 11.64
C LYS A 7 -8.31 -34.93 12.34
N LEU A 8 -9.60 -34.61 12.25
CA LEU A 8 -10.19 -33.50 12.97
C LEU A 8 -10.73 -33.99 14.33
N ASN A 9 -9.90 -33.94 15.35
CA ASN A 9 -10.32 -34.22 16.73
C ASN A 9 -10.32 -32.89 17.52
N PHE A 10 -11.48 -32.27 17.67
CA PHE A 10 -11.65 -31.03 18.44
C PHE A 10 -11.39 -31.17 19.94
N LYS A 11 -11.10 -32.37 20.48
CA LYS A 11 -10.61 -32.56 21.84
C LYS A 11 -9.09 -32.47 21.95
N ASP A 12 -8.39 -32.41 20.80
CA ASP A 12 -6.94 -32.29 20.76
C ASP A 12 -6.52 -30.83 20.97
N LYS A 13 -5.90 -30.52 22.09
CA LYS A 13 -5.42 -29.21 22.47
C LYS A 13 -4.44 -28.62 21.46
N LYS A 14 -3.64 -29.44 20.78
CA LYS A 14 -2.68 -28.99 19.75
C LYS A 14 -3.41 -28.53 18.49
N LEU A 15 -4.45 -29.25 18.07
CA LEU A 15 -5.27 -28.84 16.94
C LEU A 15 -6.01 -27.54 17.24
N ILE A 16 -6.61 -27.41 18.43
CA ILE A 16 -7.31 -26.19 18.85
C ILE A 16 -6.34 -25.01 18.86
N PHE A 17 -5.14 -25.17 19.40
CA PHE A 17 -4.12 -24.12 19.40
C PHE A 17 -3.73 -23.69 18.00
N LEU A 18 -3.48 -24.64 17.08
CA LEU A 18 -3.13 -24.33 15.70
C LEU A 18 -4.29 -23.66 14.95
N LEU A 19 -5.53 -24.07 15.18
CA LEU A 19 -6.70 -23.39 14.63
C LEU A 19 -6.83 -21.98 15.17
N ALA A 20 -6.68 -21.80 16.47
CA ALA A 20 -6.79 -20.49 17.11
C ALA A 20 -5.75 -19.50 16.58
N ILE A 21 -4.48 -19.87 16.51
CA ILE A 21 -3.41 -18.98 16.04
C ILE A 21 -3.53 -18.61 14.56
N ASN A 22 -4.16 -19.46 13.75
CA ASN A 22 -4.39 -19.18 12.33
C ASN A 22 -5.69 -18.40 12.08
N LEU A 23 -6.77 -18.71 12.77
CA LEU A 23 -8.10 -18.17 12.47
C LEU A 23 -8.44 -16.91 13.28
N ILE A 24 -8.04 -16.85 14.56
CA ILE A 24 -8.40 -15.72 15.43
C ILE A 24 -7.85 -14.38 14.90
N PRO A 25 -6.56 -14.26 14.50
CA PRO A 25 -6.05 -12.99 13.99
C PRO A 25 -6.75 -12.53 12.72
N ILE A 26 -7.08 -13.45 11.81
CA ILE A 26 -7.80 -13.15 10.58
C ILE A 26 -9.22 -12.67 10.91
N PHE A 27 -9.91 -13.37 11.82
CA PHE A 27 -11.24 -12.98 12.28
C PHE A 27 -11.23 -11.59 12.94
N LEU A 28 -10.31 -11.35 13.87
CA LEU A 28 -10.18 -10.06 14.54
C LEU A 28 -9.89 -8.91 13.55
N MET A 29 -9.08 -9.17 12.51
CA MET A 29 -8.80 -8.18 11.51
C MET A 29 -10.02 -7.87 10.63
N ILE A 30 -10.83 -8.87 10.27
CA ILE A 30 -12.08 -8.66 9.54
C ILE A 30 -13.07 -7.86 10.40
N VAL A 31 -13.21 -8.24 11.67
CA VAL A 31 -14.12 -7.55 12.61
C VAL A 31 -13.67 -6.10 12.83
N SER A 32 -12.38 -5.85 13.07
CA SER A 32 -11.85 -4.50 13.24
C SER A 32 -12.02 -3.64 11.99
N SER A 33 -11.81 -4.22 10.81
CA SER A 33 -12.05 -3.53 9.54
C SER A 33 -13.52 -3.12 9.37
N PHE A 34 -14.43 -4.01 9.75
CA PHE A 34 -15.85 -3.74 9.68
C PHE A 34 -16.31 -2.65 10.67
N ILE A 35 -15.80 -2.69 11.91
CA ILE A 35 -16.17 -1.72 12.96
C ILE A 35 -15.54 -0.34 12.68
N LEU A 36 -14.27 -0.31 12.29
CA LEU A 36 -13.51 0.94 12.11
C LEU A 36 -13.61 1.51 10.68
N GLY A 37 -14.25 0.80 9.74
CA GLY A 37 -14.32 1.21 8.34
C GLY A 37 -12.94 1.26 7.65
N SER A 38 -11.92 0.63 8.23
CA SER A 38 -10.56 0.68 7.71
C SER A 38 -10.37 -0.32 6.56
N LYS A 39 -9.63 0.09 5.50
CA LYS A 39 -9.30 -0.80 4.38
C LYS A 39 -8.24 -1.81 4.81
N ILE A 40 -8.53 -3.10 4.64
CA ILE A 40 -7.56 -4.17 4.87
C ILE A 40 -6.50 -4.13 3.76
N ARG A 41 -5.22 -4.00 4.14
CA ARG A 41 -4.09 -4.15 3.22
C ARG A 41 -3.55 -5.58 3.33
N THR A 42 -3.54 -6.30 2.23
CA THR A 42 -3.13 -7.72 2.15
C THR A 42 -1.72 -7.98 2.69
N MET A 43 -0.81 -6.99 2.57
CA MET A 43 0.55 -7.10 3.12
C MET A 43 0.58 -7.28 4.64
N TRP A 44 -0.42 -6.77 5.36
CA TRP A 44 -0.50 -6.92 6.83
C TRP A 44 -0.96 -8.32 7.25
N MET A 45 -1.54 -9.08 6.32
CA MET A 45 -1.99 -10.45 6.59
C MET A 45 -0.88 -11.49 6.47
N THR A 46 0.26 -11.15 5.87
CA THR A 46 1.36 -12.11 5.62
C THR A 46 1.80 -12.87 6.87
N PRO A 47 1.98 -12.26 8.06
CA PRO A 47 2.35 -12.99 9.27
C PRO A 47 1.33 -14.04 9.70
N PHE A 48 0.04 -13.83 9.40
CA PHE A 48 -1.04 -14.73 9.82
C PHE A 48 -1.09 -16.02 9.01
N TYR A 49 -0.45 -16.06 7.85
CA TYR A 49 -0.37 -17.28 7.04
C TYR A 49 0.82 -18.18 7.40
N LEU A 50 1.71 -17.74 8.30
CA LEU A 50 2.95 -18.44 8.61
C LEU A 50 2.70 -19.85 9.15
N PHE A 51 1.68 -20.02 9.98
CA PHE A 51 1.38 -21.29 10.64
C PHE A 51 0.40 -22.20 9.87
N TRP A 52 -0.12 -21.76 8.73
CA TRP A 52 -1.02 -22.59 7.91
C TRP A 52 -0.36 -23.87 7.42
N GLY A 53 0.90 -23.81 7.03
CA GLY A 53 1.67 -24.99 6.63
C GLY A 53 1.74 -26.04 7.76
N VAL A 54 1.99 -25.58 8.99
CA VAL A 54 2.04 -26.45 10.17
C VAL A 54 0.66 -27.05 10.46
N LEU A 55 -0.40 -26.25 10.36
CA LEU A 55 -1.78 -26.72 10.53
C LEU A 55 -2.12 -27.81 9.50
N PHE A 56 -1.81 -27.60 8.22
CA PHE A 56 -2.05 -28.59 7.18
C PHE A 56 -1.26 -29.89 7.42
N ILE A 57 0.03 -29.79 7.76
CA ILE A 57 0.84 -30.95 8.10
C ILE A 57 0.22 -31.71 9.28
N TYR A 58 -0.26 -30.99 10.30
CA TYR A 58 -0.87 -31.60 11.49
C TYR A 58 -2.17 -32.34 11.16
N ILE A 59 -3.03 -31.75 10.34
CA ILE A 59 -4.30 -32.36 9.92
C ILE A 59 -4.05 -33.59 9.02
N PHE A 60 -3.05 -33.51 8.13
CA PHE A 60 -2.76 -34.52 7.11
C PHE A 60 -1.54 -35.41 7.47
N GLN A 61 -1.07 -35.39 8.70
CA GLN A 61 0.19 -36.07 9.10
C GLN A 61 0.26 -37.58 8.74
N SER A 62 -0.90 -38.26 8.68
CA SER A 62 -0.97 -39.67 8.28
C SER A 62 -0.69 -39.89 6.78
N GLN A 63 -0.59 -38.83 6.01
CA GLN A 63 -0.38 -38.80 4.56
C GLN A 63 1.08 -38.45 4.18
N ILE A 64 1.90 -38.07 5.17
CA ILE A 64 3.27 -37.67 4.89
C ILE A 64 4.11 -38.90 4.57
N ASN A 65 4.65 -38.91 3.35
CA ASN A 65 5.55 -39.97 2.92
C ASN A 65 6.98 -39.41 2.80
N PHE A 66 7.81 -39.70 3.78
CA PHE A 66 9.21 -39.23 3.81
C PHE A 66 10.04 -39.72 2.62
N LYS A 67 9.64 -40.78 1.91
CA LYS A 67 10.30 -41.21 0.68
C LYS A 67 10.19 -40.17 -0.46
N LYS A 68 9.24 -39.24 -0.36
CA LYS A 68 9.04 -38.19 -1.34
C LYS A 68 9.62 -36.83 -0.92
N ILE A 69 10.40 -36.79 0.15
CA ILE A 69 10.98 -35.54 0.67
C ILE A 69 11.87 -34.87 -0.37
N ASN A 70 12.57 -35.64 -1.21
CA ASN A 70 13.40 -35.09 -2.29
C ASN A 70 12.57 -34.33 -3.32
N ILE A 71 11.38 -34.83 -3.68
CA ILE A 71 10.48 -34.13 -4.60
C ILE A 71 10.00 -32.83 -3.99
N PHE A 72 9.68 -32.84 -2.71
CA PHE A 72 9.33 -31.62 -1.96
C PHE A 72 10.46 -30.60 -1.96
N LEU A 73 11.69 -31.04 -1.64
CA LEU A 73 12.87 -30.18 -1.61
C LEU A 73 13.16 -29.56 -3.00
N ILE A 74 13.09 -30.36 -4.07
CA ILE A 74 13.29 -29.87 -5.44
C ILE A 74 12.22 -28.83 -5.79
N SER A 75 10.95 -29.12 -5.49
CA SER A 75 9.85 -28.18 -5.75
C SER A 75 10.00 -26.89 -4.94
N PHE A 76 10.38 -27.00 -3.66
CA PHE A 76 10.62 -25.87 -2.79
C PHE A 76 11.78 -24.99 -3.30
N LEU A 77 12.92 -25.59 -3.62
CA LEU A 77 14.07 -24.87 -4.15
C LEU A 77 13.75 -24.21 -5.50
N PHE A 78 13.02 -24.93 -6.37
CA PHE A 78 12.58 -24.35 -7.63
C PHE A 78 11.74 -23.08 -7.42
N LEU A 79 10.73 -23.13 -6.56
CA LEU A 79 9.89 -21.98 -6.25
C LEU A 79 10.66 -20.87 -5.53
N PHE A 80 11.59 -21.26 -4.64
CA PHE A 80 12.44 -20.31 -3.90
C PHE A 80 13.31 -19.47 -4.83
N PHE A 81 13.88 -20.07 -5.87
CA PHE A 81 14.68 -19.34 -6.87
C PHE A 81 13.83 -18.70 -7.97
N LEU A 82 12.72 -19.33 -8.35
CA LEU A 82 11.82 -18.81 -9.39
C LEU A 82 11.19 -17.48 -8.96
N SER A 83 10.76 -17.35 -7.71
CA SER A 83 10.08 -16.15 -7.22
C SER A 83 10.94 -14.89 -7.34
N PRO A 84 12.18 -14.81 -6.80
CA PRO A 84 13.03 -13.64 -6.97
C PRO A 84 13.48 -13.44 -8.42
N ALA A 85 13.65 -14.51 -9.19
CA ALA A 85 14.00 -14.39 -10.62
C ALA A 85 12.87 -13.74 -11.43
N LEU A 86 11.62 -14.17 -11.22
CA LEU A 86 10.44 -13.55 -11.84
C LEU A 86 10.28 -12.09 -11.39
N TYR A 87 10.46 -11.81 -10.10
CA TYR A 87 10.39 -10.45 -9.59
C TYR A 87 11.48 -9.57 -10.21
N GLY A 88 12.70 -10.08 -10.30
CA GLY A 88 13.82 -9.40 -10.96
C GLY A 88 13.52 -9.11 -12.43
N TYR A 89 13.04 -10.12 -13.18
CA TYR A 89 12.66 -9.97 -14.58
C TYR A 89 11.58 -8.90 -14.77
N VAL A 90 10.47 -8.99 -14.02
CA VAL A 90 9.37 -8.00 -14.08
C VAL A 90 9.88 -6.61 -13.66
N SER A 91 10.77 -6.57 -12.66
CA SER A 91 11.35 -5.32 -12.19
C SER A 91 12.27 -4.67 -13.23
N LEU A 92 12.99 -5.44 -14.02
CA LEU A 92 13.87 -4.91 -15.08
C LEU A 92 13.08 -4.55 -16.36
N SER A 93 11.99 -5.27 -16.64
CA SER A 93 11.20 -5.11 -17.87
C SER A 93 10.18 -3.97 -17.81
N LYS A 94 9.82 -3.49 -16.62
CA LYS A 94 8.83 -2.41 -16.49
C LYS A 94 9.50 -1.05 -16.43
N ASP A 95 9.19 -0.20 -17.39
CA ASP A 95 9.41 1.24 -17.32
C ASP A 95 8.39 1.88 -16.36
N ASN A 96 8.80 2.88 -15.57
CA ASN A 96 7.96 3.60 -14.60
C ASN A 96 7.54 2.77 -13.37
N LYS A 97 8.48 2.22 -12.66
CA LYS A 97 8.24 1.59 -11.35
C LYS A 97 7.89 2.64 -10.29
N ARG A 98 7.16 2.22 -9.27
CA ARG A 98 6.94 3.07 -8.10
C ARG A 98 8.25 3.49 -7.43
N THR A 99 9.27 2.63 -7.42
CA THR A 99 10.62 2.91 -6.90
C THR A 99 11.35 4.01 -7.65
N ASP A 100 11.01 4.24 -8.92
CA ASP A 100 11.66 5.23 -9.78
C ASP A 100 10.89 6.56 -9.80
N TYR A 101 9.91 6.71 -8.91
CA TYR A 101 9.13 7.94 -8.82
C TYR A 101 10.03 9.10 -8.34
N PRO A 102 10.22 10.14 -9.17
CA PRO A 102 11.16 11.22 -8.88
C PRO A 102 10.54 12.25 -7.93
N GLY A 103 10.15 11.80 -6.72
CA GLY A 103 9.42 12.63 -5.75
C GLY A 103 10.15 13.91 -5.38
N ARG A 104 11.47 13.83 -5.18
CA ARG A 104 12.31 14.99 -4.85
C ARG A 104 12.35 16.02 -5.98
N GLU A 105 12.59 15.55 -7.21
CA GLU A 105 12.64 16.44 -8.38
C GLU A 105 11.29 17.13 -8.62
N ILE A 106 10.18 16.38 -8.43
CA ILE A 106 8.82 16.95 -8.54
C ILE A 106 8.59 18.02 -7.47
N ALA A 107 8.98 17.74 -6.22
CA ALA A 107 8.84 18.69 -5.12
C ALA A 107 9.62 19.98 -5.37
N GLU A 108 10.87 19.90 -5.82
CA GLU A 108 11.69 21.05 -6.19
C GLU A 108 11.07 21.88 -7.31
N LEU A 109 10.46 21.24 -8.32
CA LEU A 109 9.77 21.93 -9.40
C LEU A 109 8.49 22.61 -8.91
N VAL A 110 7.75 21.97 -8.01
CA VAL A 110 6.56 22.52 -7.38
C VAL A 110 6.91 23.72 -6.51
N GLU A 111 7.92 23.64 -5.66
CA GLU A 111 8.39 24.75 -4.82
C GLU A 111 8.86 25.94 -5.65
N ARG A 112 9.64 25.69 -6.70
CA ARG A 112 10.06 26.78 -7.63
C ARG A 112 8.87 27.47 -8.29
N ARG A 113 7.85 26.72 -8.69
CA ARG A 113 6.64 27.27 -9.28
C ARG A 113 5.81 28.02 -8.25
N TRP A 114 5.72 27.47 -7.02
CA TRP A 114 5.05 28.14 -5.91
C TRP A 114 5.68 29.49 -5.59
N GLY A 115 6.98 29.54 -5.36
CA GLY A 115 7.69 30.78 -5.03
C GLY A 115 7.68 31.86 -6.12
N LYS A 116 7.38 31.49 -7.38
CA LYS A 116 7.15 32.47 -8.46
C LYS A 116 5.77 33.11 -8.41
N ASN A 117 4.76 32.39 -7.96
CA ASN A 117 3.35 32.79 -8.08
C ASN A 117 2.73 33.21 -6.75
N PHE A 118 3.26 32.73 -5.61
CA PHE A 118 2.67 32.93 -4.29
C PHE A 118 3.70 33.37 -3.27
N VAL A 119 3.23 34.14 -2.25
CA VAL A 119 4.08 34.68 -1.18
C VAL A 119 3.98 33.89 0.12
N ASN A 120 2.89 33.15 0.31
CA ASN A 120 2.67 32.36 1.54
C ASN A 120 3.32 30.98 1.45
N GLU A 121 3.54 30.36 2.61
CA GLU A 121 4.10 29.02 2.66
C GLU A 121 3.06 27.95 2.29
N ILE A 122 3.54 26.82 1.75
CA ILE A 122 2.72 25.65 1.49
C ILE A 122 2.45 24.95 2.83
N LYS A 123 1.20 25.00 3.31
CA LYS A 123 0.78 24.35 4.56
C LYS A 123 0.10 23.02 4.34
N TYR A 124 -0.55 22.82 3.18
CA TYR A 124 -1.38 21.64 2.93
C TYR A 124 -1.11 21.04 1.56
N VAL A 125 -1.07 19.71 1.52
CA VAL A 125 -1.07 18.94 0.27
C VAL A 125 -2.23 17.95 0.30
N VAL A 126 -3.09 18.02 -0.71
CA VAL A 126 -4.31 17.21 -0.81
C VAL A 126 -4.23 16.28 -2.02
N GLY A 127 -4.52 15.02 -1.83
CA GLY A 127 -4.51 14.01 -2.88
C GLY A 127 -4.29 12.60 -2.37
N ASP A 128 -4.06 11.67 -3.29
CA ASP A 128 -3.80 10.27 -2.93
C ASP A 128 -2.51 10.09 -2.12
N GLU A 129 -2.47 9.01 -1.36
CA GLU A 129 -1.36 8.68 -0.47
C GLU A 129 0.01 8.66 -1.19
N TRP A 130 0.02 8.25 -2.45
CA TRP A 130 1.27 8.12 -3.20
C TRP A 130 1.81 9.47 -3.69
N HIS A 131 1.01 10.22 -4.44
CA HIS A 131 1.45 11.47 -5.03
C HIS A 131 1.54 12.60 -4.00
N ALA A 132 0.47 12.79 -3.22
CA ALA A 132 0.41 13.84 -2.22
C ALA A 132 1.29 13.54 -1.01
N GLY A 133 1.37 12.28 -0.56
CA GLY A 133 2.27 11.87 0.51
C GLY A 133 3.75 12.06 0.15
N ASN A 134 4.17 11.68 -1.06
CA ASN A 134 5.54 11.93 -1.53
C ASN A 134 5.83 13.44 -1.63
N LEU A 135 4.89 14.22 -2.16
CA LEU A 135 5.06 15.65 -2.29
C LEU A 135 5.21 16.31 -0.90
N SER A 136 4.32 16.00 0.03
CA SER A 136 4.40 16.46 1.42
C SER A 136 5.73 16.08 2.10
N TYR A 137 6.22 14.87 1.83
CA TYR A 137 7.49 14.39 2.39
C TYR A 137 8.71 15.14 1.84
N HIS A 138 8.72 15.53 0.56
CA HIS A 138 9.89 16.12 -0.09
C HIS A 138 9.88 17.66 -0.11
N ILE A 139 8.74 18.33 0.07
CA ILE A 139 8.68 19.79 0.23
C ILE A 139 9.40 20.22 1.50
N SER A 140 10.17 21.30 1.44
CA SER A 140 11.01 21.80 2.53
C SER A 140 10.22 22.16 3.80
N THR A 141 9.03 22.75 3.65
CA THR A 141 8.12 23.14 4.74
C THR A 141 7.38 21.97 5.37
N ARG A 142 7.49 20.75 4.82
CA ARG A 142 6.79 19.55 5.31
C ARG A 142 5.29 19.77 5.52
N PRO A 143 4.55 20.19 4.49
CA PRO A 143 3.13 20.47 4.62
C PRO A 143 2.32 19.25 5.05
N ILE A 144 1.20 19.49 5.72
CA ILE A 144 0.32 18.41 6.19
C ILE A 144 -0.38 17.78 4.99
N TRP A 145 -0.27 16.45 4.86
CA TRP A 145 -0.99 15.69 3.85
C TRP A 145 -2.42 15.36 4.27
N TYR A 146 -3.36 15.56 3.36
CA TYR A 146 -4.75 15.12 3.50
C TYR A 146 -5.15 14.22 2.32
N GLU A 147 -5.72 13.07 2.64
CA GLU A 147 -6.39 12.23 1.63
C GLU A 147 -7.70 12.91 1.19
N THR A 148 -7.96 12.92 -0.10
CA THR A 148 -9.26 13.37 -0.64
C THR A 148 -10.31 12.33 -0.25
N ILE A 149 -10.97 12.51 0.87
CA ILE A 149 -12.12 11.69 1.27
C ILE A 149 -13.31 12.23 0.48
N LYS A 150 -13.89 11.42 -0.39
CA LYS A 150 -15.13 11.73 -1.09
C LYS A 150 -16.18 12.23 -0.08
N GLY A 151 -16.52 13.50 -0.12
CA GLY A 151 -17.64 14.09 0.62
C GLY A 151 -17.32 14.80 1.94
N LYS A 152 -16.08 14.84 2.45
CA LYS A 152 -15.67 15.68 3.59
C LYS A 152 -14.39 16.43 3.26
N THR A 153 -14.52 17.51 2.53
CA THR A 153 -13.51 18.57 2.51
C THR A 153 -13.52 19.21 3.91
N ARG A 154 -12.49 18.93 4.71
CA ARG A 154 -12.22 19.74 5.88
C ARG A 154 -12.00 21.17 5.38
N GLU A 155 -12.63 22.16 5.99
CA GLU A 155 -12.33 23.57 5.70
C GLU A 155 -10.86 23.80 5.97
N LEU A 156 -10.09 23.88 4.89
CA LEU A 156 -8.68 24.21 4.94
C LEU A 156 -8.59 25.72 4.98
N ASP A 157 -7.72 26.27 5.83
CA ASP A 157 -7.44 27.70 5.90
C ASP A 157 -7.03 28.20 4.50
N PRO A 158 -7.82 29.07 3.84
CA PRO A 158 -7.50 29.54 2.48
C PRO A 158 -6.23 30.39 2.43
N ASP A 159 -5.82 31.01 3.54
CA ASP A 159 -4.58 31.76 3.65
C ASP A 159 -3.35 30.86 3.85
N GLY A 160 -3.58 29.62 4.22
CA GLY A 160 -2.56 28.58 4.21
C GLY A 160 -2.42 28.01 2.81
N GLY A 161 -1.23 28.11 2.20
CA GLY A 161 -0.98 27.58 0.86
C GLY A 161 -1.40 26.11 0.72
N ILE A 162 -2.23 25.84 -0.30
CA ILE A 162 -2.81 24.50 -0.54
C ILE A 162 -2.39 24.02 -1.93
N ILE A 163 -1.95 22.76 -2.01
CA ILE A 163 -1.67 22.11 -3.28
C ILE A 163 -2.53 20.84 -3.38
N TYR A 164 -3.40 20.80 -4.38
CA TYR A 164 -4.06 19.56 -4.80
C TYR A 164 -3.21 18.88 -5.86
N THR A 165 -3.04 17.56 -5.73
CA THR A 165 -2.26 16.78 -6.68
C THR A 165 -2.95 15.47 -7.04
N GLY A 166 -2.80 15.04 -8.30
CA GLY A 166 -3.45 13.84 -8.81
C GLY A 166 -3.50 13.79 -10.34
N ASN A 167 -4.58 13.18 -10.86
CA ASN A 167 -4.81 13.09 -12.29
C ASN A 167 -4.94 14.50 -12.90
N ALA A 168 -4.09 14.80 -13.90
CA ALA A 168 -4.02 16.11 -14.51
C ALA A 168 -5.31 16.55 -15.21
N ASP A 169 -6.02 15.60 -15.85
CA ASP A 169 -7.22 15.91 -16.62
C ASP A 169 -8.38 16.29 -15.71
N ILE A 170 -8.54 15.52 -14.61
CA ILE A 170 -9.56 15.81 -13.59
C ILE A 170 -9.27 17.14 -12.88
N LEU A 171 -8.02 17.35 -12.46
CA LEU A 171 -7.66 18.57 -11.74
C LEU A 171 -7.77 19.83 -12.61
N LYS A 172 -7.55 19.72 -13.91
CA LYS A 172 -7.71 20.85 -14.84
C LYS A 172 -9.15 21.39 -14.87
N GLU A 173 -10.14 20.50 -14.77
CA GLU A 173 -11.56 20.87 -14.81
C GLU A 173 -12.06 21.48 -13.49
N ILE A 174 -11.53 21.00 -12.36
CA ILE A 174 -12.07 21.35 -11.02
C ILE A 174 -11.16 22.32 -10.23
N CYS A 175 -10.01 22.73 -10.77
CA CYS A 175 -9.04 23.56 -10.07
C CYS A 175 -9.57 25.00 -9.89
N PRO A 176 -9.79 25.47 -8.65
CA PRO A 176 -10.18 26.86 -8.40
C PRO A 176 -8.99 27.82 -8.37
N GLY A 177 -7.76 27.32 -8.49
CA GLY A 177 -6.51 28.07 -8.41
C GLY A 177 -5.66 27.97 -9.68
N ASP A 178 -4.36 28.05 -9.52
CA ASP A 178 -3.40 27.96 -10.62
C ASP A 178 -3.13 26.50 -10.97
N PHE A 179 -3.66 26.04 -12.09
CA PHE A 179 -3.39 24.70 -12.60
C PHE A 179 -2.02 24.60 -13.24
N GLY A 180 -1.35 23.49 -13.02
CA GLY A 180 -0.13 23.14 -13.68
C GLY A 180 0.07 21.64 -13.81
N LYS A 181 0.90 21.25 -14.78
CA LYS A 181 1.33 19.88 -14.97
C LYS A 181 2.85 19.81 -14.87
N ILE A 182 3.33 18.85 -14.08
CA ILE A 182 4.73 18.53 -13.95
C ILE A 182 4.88 17.03 -14.25
N LYS A 183 5.60 16.71 -15.32
CA LYS A 183 5.63 15.35 -15.90
C LYS A 183 4.20 14.87 -16.23
N LYS A 184 3.73 13.76 -15.66
CA LYS A 184 2.38 13.22 -15.90
C LYS A 184 1.38 13.58 -14.78
N GLN A 185 1.81 14.34 -13.77
CA GLN A 185 1.03 14.66 -12.59
C GLN A 185 0.45 16.07 -12.67
N GLY A 186 -0.82 16.22 -12.33
CA GLY A 186 -1.51 17.50 -12.22
C GLY A 186 -1.34 18.12 -10.84
N PHE A 187 -1.28 19.45 -10.82
CA PHE A 187 -1.22 20.27 -9.60
C PHE A 187 -2.17 21.44 -9.72
N CYS A 188 -2.94 21.68 -8.68
CA CYS A 188 -3.74 22.87 -8.50
C CYS A 188 -3.25 23.61 -7.27
N MET A 189 -2.77 24.82 -7.42
CA MET A 189 -2.12 25.62 -6.40
C MET A 189 -3.04 26.77 -5.99
N ILE A 190 -3.31 26.89 -4.70
CA ILE A 190 -4.14 27.92 -4.09
C ILE A 190 -3.32 28.63 -3.02
N GLY A 191 -3.12 29.92 -3.16
CA GLY A 191 -2.34 30.71 -2.22
C GLY A 191 -2.49 32.20 -2.45
N VAL A 192 -1.80 33.00 -1.64
CA VAL A 192 -1.76 34.46 -1.76
C VAL A 192 -0.83 34.81 -2.92
N LYS A 193 -1.38 35.37 -4.02
CA LYS A 193 -0.59 35.71 -5.20
C LYS A 193 0.42 36.81 -4.94
N ASN A 194 1.58 36.63 -5.55
CA ASN A 194 2.59 37.68 -5.63
C ASN A 194 2.01 38.82 -6.50
N ARG A 195 2.03 40.04 -5.98
CA ARG A 195 1.57 41.25 -6.72
C ARG A 195 2.61 41.72 -7.70
#